data_be6898bc4de3753b69342a2738a8b0d2
#
_entry.id   be6898bc4de3753b69342a2738a8b0d2
#
_cell.length_a   1.000
_cell.length_b   1.000
_cell.length_c   1.000
_cell.angle_alpha   90.00
_cell.angle_beta   90.00
_cell.angle_gamma   90.00
#
_symmetry.space_group_name_H-M   'P 1'
#
loop_
_entity.id
_entity.type
_entity.pdbx_description
1 polymer ?
#
loop_
_entity_poly.entity_id
_entity_poly.type
_entity_poly.pdbx_seq_one_letter_code
_entity_poly.pdbx_strand_id
1 'polypeptide(L)'
;MSNVKGLTAAVEAIANRKDELFDLLGKLVSHPTVSPPARNSEHAQSLIAQELLEMGFDVDRWPVYPGDDNVVGTLLGTASDKASSLLINGHIDVAEVGDDAGWTYPPFSLTNGKDGRLYGRGVADMKGGLAASLFAIKMLREQGVELKGDLLFQSVIGEEAGEAGTLVAIERGYRADYAVVVDTSDLHLQGQGGVITGWITIQSPTTLHDGMRARTIHAGGRVHGASAIEKMMKIIASLQELERHWAVMKSYPDFPPGSNTINPAVIEGGRHAAFIADQCAVWITVHFYPNESYEDIIREIEDHVLKAAAADVWLRENPPSFRWGGRSMIEERGEIFPSLELDRHHRGLASLQTAYGAQMKQAPVIDMSPTVTDAGWFAHAGIPAVLFGPGELAYAHAVDESIDPEQLVQFAQVMARFIADWCNTEKEPKE
;
A
#
# COMPACT_ATOMS: atom_id res chain seq x y z
N MET A 1 1.69 -38.46 7.00
CA MET A 1 3.15 -38.68 6.94
C MET A 1 3.79 -38.16 5.64
N SER A 2 3.13 -38.24 4.49
CA SER A 2 3.64 -37.73 3.19
C SER A 2 3.84 -36.20 3.22
N ASN A 3 2.82 -35.43 3.63
CA ASN A 3 2.84 -33.97 3.60
C ASN A 3 3.92 -33.35 4.52
N VAL A 4 4.13 -33.91 5.71
CA VAL A 4 5.17 -33.43 6.64
C VAL A 4 6.58 -33.64 6.09
N LYS A 5 6.82 -34.79 5.44
CA LYS A 5 8.11 -35.05 4.77
C LYS A 5 8.31 -34.13 3.57
N GLY A 6 7.27 -33.93 2.77
CA GLY A 6 7.29 -33.00 1.64
C GLY A 6 7.60 -31.56 2.08
N LEU A 7 6.95 -31.08 3.15
CA LEU A 7 7.21 -29.75 3.70
C LEU A 7 8.65 -29.60 4.19
N THR A 8 9.16 -30.58 4.93
CA THR A 8 10.57 -30.54 5.38
C THR A 8 11.53 -30.48 4.19
N ALA A 9 11.30 -31.30 3.17
CA ALA A 9 12.12 -31.29 1.95
C ALA A 9 12.01 -29.96 1.18
N ALA A 10 10.81 -29.36 1.11
CA ALA A 10 10.62 -28.06 0.49
C ALA A 10 11.40 -26.94 1.21
N VAL A 11 11.33 -26.91 2.53
CA VAL A 11 12.07 -25.90 3.35
C VAL A 11 13.58 -26.07 3.22
N GLU A 12 14.08 -27.31 3.17
CA GLU A 12 15.50 -27.60 2.92
C GLU A 12 15.91 -27.24 1.48
N ALA A 13 15.03 -27.51 0.49
CA ALA A 13 15.28 -27.18 -0.89
C ALA A 13 15.38 -25.64 -1.11
N ILE A 14 14.60 -24.83 -0.39
CA ILE A 14 14.71 -23.37 -0.44
C ILE A 14 16.12 -22.91 -0.09
N ALA A 15 16.69 -23.41 1.01
CA ALA A 15 18.06 -23.05 1.40
C ALA A 15 19.13 -23.57 0.43
N ASN A 16 18.96 -24.81 -0.06
CA ASN A 16 19.94 -25.46 -0.93
C ASN A 16 19.93 -24.91 -2.37
N ARG A 17 18.82 -24.33 -2.82
CA ARG A 17 18.61 -23.79 -4.17
C ARG A 17 18.40 -22.27 -4.17
N LYS A 18 18.93 -21.56 -3.17
CA LYS A 18 18.77 -20.12 -3.03
C LYS A 18 19.21 -19.33 -4.26
N ASP A 19 20.19 -19.84 -5.00
CA ASP A 19 20.65 -19.18 -6.24
C ASP A 19 19.54 -19.10 -7.30
N GLU A 20 18.61 -20.07 -7.35
CA GLU A 20 17.45 -20.01 -8.23
C GLU A 20 16.44 -18.93 -7.77
N LEU A 21 16.30 -18.73 -6.45
CA LEU A 21 15.53 -17.61 -5.91
C LEU A 21 16.14 -16.27 -6.32
N PHE A 22 17.46 -16.13 -6.21
CA PHE A 22 18.15 -14.91 -6.58
C PHE A 22 18.09 -14.67 -8.09
N ASP A 23 18.17 -15.72 -8.92
CA ASP A 23 17.98 -15.63 -10.37
C ASP A 23 16.55 -15.15 -10.72
N LEU A 24 15.52 -15.64 -10.01
CA LEU A 24 14.14 -15.18 -10.19
C LEU A 24 14.00 -13.71 -9.80
N LEU A 25 14.55 -13.31 -8.65
CA LEU A 25 14.57 -11.91 -8.23
C LEU A 25 15.31 -11.05 -9.26
N GLY A 26 16.47 -11.50 -9.75
CA GLY A 26 17.24 -10.80 -10.78
C GLY A 26 16.47 -10.57 -12.08
N LYS A 27 15.68 -11.55 -12.51
CA LYS A 27 14.79 -11.40 -13.65
C LYS A 27 13.70 -10.34 -13.39
N LEU A 28 13.08 -10.32 -12.22
CA LEU A 28 12.07 -9.31 -11.86
C LEU A 28 12.68 -7.91 -11.78
N VAL A 29 13.85 -7.76 -11.15
CA VAL A 29 14.59 -6.50 -11.03
C VAL A 29 14.99 -5.95 -12.39
N SER A 30 15.33 -6.82 -13.37
CA SER A 30 15.73 -6.39 -14.71
C SER A 30 14.62 -5.69 -15.51
N HIS A 31 13.37 -5.76 -15.05
CA HIS A 31 12.25 -5.03 -15.63
C HIS A 31 12.03 -3.72 -14.87
N PRO A 32 12.30 -2.54 -15.49
CA PRO A 32 12.16 -1.24 -14.84
C PRO A 32 10.68 -0.81 -14.77
N THR A 33 9.93 -1.40 -13.86
CA THR A 33 8.51 -1.12 -13.63
C THR A 33 8.31 0.13 -12.77
N VAL A 34 8.97 1.23 -13.11
CA VAL A 34 8.96 2.47 -12.32
C VAL A 34 7.58 3.13 -12.35
N SER A 35 7.07 3.50 -11.18
CA SER A 35 5.81 4.20 -11.02
C SER A 35 5.95 5.31 -9.95
N PRO A 36 5.58 6.58 -10.23
CA PRO A 36 5.39 7.15 -11.56
C PRO A 36 6.68 7.18 -12.40
N PRO A 37 6.62 7.18 -13.75
CA PRO A 37 5.46 7.48 -14.60
C PRO A 37 4.52 6.31 -14.93
N ALA A 38 4.75 5.08 -14.45
CA ALA A 38 3.93 3.89 -14.68
C ALA A 38 3.68 3.50 -16.16
N ARG A 39 2.82 2.49 -16.38
CA ARG A 39 2.43 1.98 -17.71
C ARG A 39 3.51 1.14 -18.40
N ASN A 40 4.27 0.38 -17.63
CA ASN A 40 5.41 -0.41 -18.10
C ASN A 40 5.56 -1.78 -17.44
N SER A 41 4.53 -2.29 -16.76
CA SER A 41 4.59 -3.54 -16.01
C SER A 41 4.42 -4.80 -16.87
N GLU A 42 4.01 -4.69 -18.14
CA GLU A 42 3.59 -5.81 -19.00
C GLU A 42 4.61 -6.96 -19.04
N HIS A 43 5.90 -6.68 -19.18
CA HIS A 43 6.94 -7.71 -19.29
C HIS A 43 7.19 -8.41 -17.95
N ALA A 44 7.22 -7.67 -16.85
CA ALA A 44 7.38 -8.25 -15.51
C ALA A 44 6.17 -9.12 -15.15
N GLN A 45 4.96 -8.67 -15.47
CA GLN A 45 3.74 -9.43 -15.27
C GLN A 45 3.67 -10.69 -16.15
N SER A 46 4.27 -10.65 -17.35
CA SER A 46 4.39 -11.84 -18.20
C SER A 46 5.26 -12.92 -17.55
N LEU A 47 6.36 -12.51 -16.88
CA LEU A 47 7.22 -13.44 -16.13
C LEU A 47 6.46 -14.06 -14.95
N ILE A 48 5.75 -13.26 -14.16
CA ILE A 48 4.93 -13.75 -13.04
C ILE A 48 3.87 -14.75 -13.54
N ALA A 49 3.16 -14.40 -14.61
CA ALA A 49 2.13 -15.27 -15.20
C ALA A 49 2.72 -16.61 -15.67
N GLN A 50 3.89 -16.59 -16.28
CA GLN A 50 4.58 -17.79 -16.72
C GLN A 50 4.98 -18.70 -15.55
N GLU A 51 5.62 -18.15 -14.50
CA GLU A 51 6.00 -18.92 -13.31
C GLU A 51 4.76 -19.56 -12.65
N LEU A 52 3.64 -18.84 -12.57
CA LEU A 52 2.38 -19.37 -12.03
C LEU A 52 1.81 -20.50 -12.88
N LEU A 53 1.77 -20.35 -14.22
CA LEU A 53 1.32 -21.38 -15.15
C LEU A 53 2.18 -22.65 -15.03
N GLU A 54 3.50 -22.53 -14.94
CA GLU A 54 4.42 -23.65 -14.78
C GLU A 54 4.19 -24.42 -13.47
N MET A 55 3.72 -23.74 -12.42
CA MET A 55 3.33 -24.34 -11.15
C MET A 55 1.90 -24.92 -11.15
N GLY A 56 1.15 -24.77 -12.26
CA GLY A 56 -0.18 -25.33 -12.43
C GLY A 56 -1.31 -24.47 -11.88
N PHE A 57 -1.10 -23.16 -11.74
CA PHE A 57 -2.16 -22.20 -11.45
C PHE A 57 -3.02 -21.93 -12.68
N ASP A 58 -4.30 -21.65 -12.46
CA ASP A 58 -5.15 -20.96 -13.43
C ASP A 58 -4.84 -19.46 -13.31
N VAL A 59 -4.48 -18.81 -14.43
CA VAL A 59 -3.96 -17.44 -14.43
C VAL A 59 -4.92 -16.53 -15.18
N ASP A 60 -5.44 -15.52 -14.46
CA ASP A 60 -6.17 -14.39 -15.02
C ASP A 60 -5.24 -13.18 -15.09
N ARG A 61 -5.12 -12.57 -16.26
CA ARG A 61 -4.34 -11.38 -16.52
C ARG A 61 -5.19 -10.37 -17.28
N TRP A 62 -5.24 -9.14 -16.79
CA TRP A 62 -6.03 -8.08 -17.43
C TRP A 62 -5.39 -6.71 -17.22
N PRO A 63 -5.55 -5.79 -18.19
CA PRO A 63 -5.11 -4.41 -18.02
C PRO A 63 -5.99 -3.68 -17.01
N VAL A 64 -5.38 -3.08 -16.00
CA VAL A 64 -6.00 -2.08 -15.12
C VAL A 64 -5.92 -0.72 -15.80
N TYR A 65 -4.75 -0.42 -16.34
CA TYR A 65 -4.49 0.70 -17.25
C TYR A 65 -3.78 0.19 -18.51
N PRO A 66 -3.80 0.91 -19.64
CA PRO A 66 -3.04 0.52 -20.82
C PRO A 66 -1.54 0.39 -20.52
N GLY A 67 -0.98 -0.81 -20.65
CA GLY A 67 0.42 -1.12 -20.35
C GLY A 67 0.69 -1.53 -18.90
N ASP A 68 -0.32 -1.53 -18.03
CA ASP A 68 -0.23 -1.97 -16.64
C ASP A 68 -1.30 -3.03 -16.35
N ASP A 69 -0.87 -4.27 -16.29
CA ASP A 69 -1.75 -5.43 -16.05
C ASP A 69 -1.65 -5.89 -14.60
N ASN A 70 -2.79 -6.30 -14.03
CA ASN A 70 -2.79 -7.19 -12.88
C ASN A 70 -2.68 -8.64 -13.33
N VAL A 71 -2.04 -9.46 -12.50
CA VAL A 71 -1.97 -10.91 -12.67
C VAL A 71 -2.45 -11.59 -11.40
N VAL A 72 -3.41 -12.50 -11.53
CA VAL A 72 -3.85 -13.35 -10.42
C VAL A 72 -3.80 -14.81 -10.83
N GLY A 73 -3.05 -15.59 -10.08
CA GLY A 73 -3.04 -17.05 -10.19
C GLY A 73 -3.92 -17.67 -9.12
N THR A 74 -4.70 -18.67 -9.48
CA THR A 74 -5.50 -19.49 -8.55
C THR A 74 -5.10 -20.94 -8.66
N LEU A 75 -4.65 -21.53 -7.53
CA LEU A 75 -4.41 -22.95 -7.39
C LEU A 75 -5.51 -23.55 -6.52
N LEU A 76 -6.40 -24.32 -7.12
CA LEU A 76 -7.49 -24.97 -6.40
C LEU A 76 -6.96 -26.05 -5.45
N GLY A 77 -7.43 -26.01 -4.22
CA GLY A 77 -7.15 -27.04 -3.23
C GLY A 77 -7.94 -28.31 -3.45
N THR A 78 -7.51 -29.40 -2.82
CA THR A 78 -8.21 -30.71 -2.95
C THR A 78 -9.50 -30.80 -2.13
N ALA A 79 -9.76 -29.81 -1.26
CA ALA A 79 -10.94 -29.69 -0.42
C ALA A 79 -11.30 -28.21 -0.13
N SER A 80 -11.42 -27.40 -1.17
CA SER A 80 -11.62 -25.94 -1.15
C SER A 80 -12.83 -25.48 -0.34
N ASP A 81 -13.86 -26.32 -0.24
CA ASP A 81 -15.07 -26.09 0.55
C ASP A 81 -14.88 -26.28 2.06
N LYS A 82 -13.83 -26.98 2.48
CA LYS A 82 -13.57 -27.40 3.87
C LYS A 82 -12.30 -26.86 4.49
N ALA A 83 -11.35 -26.42 3.68
CA ALA A 83 -10.07 -25.92 4.15
C ALA A 83 -9.89 -24.43 3.85
N SER A 84 -9.12 -23.75 4.69
CA SER A 84 -8.90 -22.33 4.63
C SER A 84 -8.11 -21.93 3.38
N SER A 85 -8.58 -20.93 2.67
CA SER A 85 -7.90 -20.33 1.52
C SER A 85 -6.91 -19.25 1.95
N LEU A 86 -5.85 -19.09 1.16
CA LEU A 86 -4.81 -18.08 1.36
C LEU A 86 -4.66 -17.22 0.10
N LEU A 87 -4.51 -15.92 0.31
CA LEU A 87 -4.13 -14.98 -0.74
C LEU A 87 -2.79 -14.35 -0.37
N ILE A 88 -1.85 -14.40 -1.32
CA ILE A 88 -0.56 -13.72 -1.26
C ILE A 88 -0.63 -12.57 -2.26
N ASN A 89 -0.37 -11.35 -1.79
CA ASN A 89 -0.46 -10.14 -2.61
C ASN A 89 0.85 -9.38 -2.57
N GLY A 90 1.21 -8.76 -3.68
CA GLY A 90 2.30 -7.80 -3.76
C GLY A 90 2.28 -7.00 -5.07
N HIS A 91 2.85 -5.79 -5.03
CA HIS A 91 2.95 -4.93 -6.21
C HIS A 91 4.22 -5.22 -7.02
N ILE A 92 4.11 -5.03 -8.33
CA ILE A 92 5.21 -5.26 -9.27
C ILE A 92 5.96 -3.98 -9.63
N ASP A 93 5.31 -2.85 -9.43
CA ASP A 93 5.92 -1.54 -9.66
C ASP A 93 6.97 -1.22 -8.60
N VAL A 94 7.78 -0.22 -8.87
CA VAL A 94 8.87 0.23 -7.99
C VAL A 94 8.97 1.74 -8.04
N ALA A 95 9.42 2.34 -6.94
CA ALA A 95 9.67 3.78 -6.86
C ALA A 95 10.69 4.26 -7.90
N GLU A 96 10.63 5.54 -8.22
CA GLU A 96 11.61 6.18 -9.12
C GLU A 96 13.05 6.01 -8.60
N VAL A 97 14.01 5.98 -9.52
CA VAL A 97 15.42 5.78 -9.17
C VAL A 97 16.19 7.08 -8.92
N GLY A 98 15.59 8.22 -9.27
CA GLY A 98 16.26 9.51 -9.22
C GLY A 98 17.37 9.63 -10.26
N ASP A 99 18.49 10.27 -9.87
CA ASP A 99 19.68 10.40 -10.75
C ASP A 99 20.51 9.12 -10.72
N ASP A 100 20.64 8.45 -11.86
CA ASP A 100 21.46 7.25 -12.03
C ASP A 100 22.92 7.44 -11.57
N ALA A 101 23.45 8.66 -11.65
CA ALA A 101 24.81 8.96 -11.20
C ALA A 101 24.99 8.80 -9.66
N GLY A 102 23.89 8.78 -8.91
CA GLY A 102 23.91 8.53 -7.47
C GLY A 102 24.07 7.05 -7.09
N TRP A 103 23.82 6.12 -8.03
CA TRP A 103 23.86 4.68 -7.74
C TRP A 103 25.28 4.12 -7.88
N THR A 104 25.70 3.34 -6.86
CA THR A 104 26.94 2.56 -6.91
C THR A 104 26.77 1.30 -7.75
N TYR A 105 25.59 0.70 -7.67
CA TYR A 105 25.18 -0.51 -8.41
C TYR A 105 24.03 -0.17 -9.36
N PRO A 106 24.02 -0.69 -10.61
CA PRO A 106 22.92 -0.40 -11.54
C PRO A 106 21.57 -0.77 -10.98
N PRO A 107 20.55 0.14 -10.92
CA PRO A 107 19.29 -0.10 -10.24
C PRO A 107 18.47 -1.28 -10.81
N PHE A 108 18.57 -1.56 -12.10
CA PHE A 108 17.85 -2.65 -12.76
C PHE A 108 18.74 -3.84 -13.13
N SER A 109 19.73 -4.12 -12.28
CA SER A 109 20.60 -5.30 -12.37
C SER A 109 20.91 -5.82 -10.99
N LEU A 110 20.35 -6.97 -10.63
CA LEU A 110 20.63 -7.56 -9.31
C LEU A 110 22.14 -7.77 -9.15
N THR A 111 22.72 -7.10 -8.17
CA THR A 111 24.16 -7.14 -7.93
C THR A 111 24.45 -7.60 -6.50
N ASN A 112 25.33 -8.60 -6.37
CA ASN A 112 25.83 -8.99 -5.05
C ASN A 112 26.96 -8.03 -4.64
N GLY A 113 26.67 -7.22 -3.60
CA GLY A 113 27.62 -6.26 -3.07
C GLY A 113 28.77 -6.90 -2.32
N LYS A 114 29.86 -6.14 -2.10
CA LYS A 114 31.02 -6.60 -1.34
C LYS A 114 30.74 -6.90 0.14
N ASP A 115 29.68 -6.32 0.66
CA ASP A 115 29.14 -6.52 2.01
C ASP A 115 28.21 -7.73 2.11
N GLY A 116 27.96 -8.43 0.99
CA GLY A 116 27.10 -9.60 0.90
C GLY A 116 25.60 -9.31 0.73
N ARG A 117 25.19 -8.04 0.63
CA ARG A 117 23.79 -7.68 0.34
C ARG A 117 23.51 -7.76 -1.17
N LEU A 118 22.26 -8.00 -1.51
CA LEU A 118 21.78 -7.93 -2.90
C LEU A 118 21.23 -6.53 -3.18
N TYR A 119 21.76 -5.89 -4.22
CA TYR A 119 21.43 -4.52 -4.63
C TYR A 119 20.60 -4.49 -5.90
N GLY A 120 19.64 -3.58 -5.95
CA GLY A 120 18.78 -3.29 -7.09
C GLY A 120 17.47 -2.64 -6.67
N ARG A 121 16.87 -1.80 -7.50
CA ARG A 121 15.55 -1.20 -7.24
C ARG A 121 14.47 -2.29 -7.21
N GLY A 122 13.67 -2.30 -6.15
CA GLY A 122 12.61 -3.29 -5.93
C GLY A 122 13.07 -4.56 -5.20
N VAL A 123 14.36 -4.68 -4.81
CA VAL A 123 14.81 -5.89 -4.08
C VAL A 123 14.23 -5.96 -2.68
N ALA A 124 14.03 -4.83 -2.01
CA ALA A 124 13.36 -4.71 -0.73
C ALA A 124 11.86 -4.41 -0.94
N ASP A 125 11.53 -3.48 -1.83
CA ASP A 125 10.18 -2.94 -2.02
C ASP A 125 9.72 -3.11 -3.48
N MET A 126 8.90 -4.18 -3.82
CA MET A 126 8.69 -5.38 -2.99
C MET A 126 8.87 -6.67 -3.84
N LYS A 127 9.67 -6.57 -4.96
CA LYS A 127 9.94 -7.74 -5.83
C LYS A 127 10.62 -8.90 -5.08
N GLY A 128 11.37 -8.58 -4.00
CA GLY A 128 11.94 -9.60 -3.12
C GLY A 128 10.87 -10.48 -2.48
N GLY A 129 9.83 -9.87 -1.92
CA GLY A 129 8.69 -10.58 -1.33
C GLY A 129 7.94 -11.44 -2.36
N LEU A 130 7.70 -10.88 -3.56
CA LEU A 130 7.08 -11.62 -4.68
C LEU A 130 7.93 -12.82 -5.10
N ALA A 131 9.23 -12.63 -5.37
CA ALA A 131 10.13 -13.69 -5.80
C ALA A 131 10.24 -14.82 -4.76
N ALA A 132 10.38 -14.45 -3.48
CA ALA A 132 10.52 -15.41 -2.40
C ALA A 132 9.23 -16.22 -2.18
N SER A 133 8.07 -15.58 -2.31
CA SER A 133 6.77 -16.26 -2.23
C SER A 133 6.54 -17.22 -3.38
N LEU A 134 6.82 -16.82 -4.62
CA LEU A 134 6.77 -17.70 -5.80
C LEU A 134 7.72 -18.89 -5.63
N PHE A 135 8.93 -18.64 -5.16
CA PHE A 135 9.92 -19.71 -4.96
C PHE A 135 9.49 -20.68 -3.86
N ALA A 136 8.89 -20.18 -2.75
CA ALA A 136 8.33 -21.03 -1.71
C ALA A 136 7.22 -21.94 -2.26
N ILE A 137 6.31 -21.40 -3.06
CA ILE A 137 5.25 -22.17 -3.72
C ILE A 137 5.85 -23.23 -4.66
N LYS A 138 6.84 -22.85 -5.48
CA LYS A 138 7.54 -23.77 -6.38
C LYS A 138 8.14 -24.96 -5.64
N MET A 139 8.83 -24.70 -4.53
CA MET A 139 9.41 -25.79 -3.73
C MET A 139 8.35 -26.70 -3.11
N LEU A 140 7.23 -26.14 -2.62
CA LEU A 140 6.12 -26.96 -2.12
C LEU A 140 5.53 -27.86 -3.23
N ARG A 141 5.33 -27.30 -4.43
CA ARG A 141 4.80 -28.06 -5.60
C ARG A 141 5.74 -29.19 -6.03
N GLU A 142 7.03 -28.89 -6.16
CA GLU A 142 8.05 -29.88 -6.57
C GLU A 142 8.20 -31.02 -5.56
N GLN A 143 8.03 -30.75 -4.26
CA GLN A 143 8.08 -31.76 -3.20
C GLN A 143 6.74 -32.47 -2.94
N GLY A 144 5.73 -32.20 -3.79
CA GLY A 144 4.42 -32.87 -3.73
C GLY A 144 3.64 -32.54 -2.46
N VAL A 145 3.81 -31.36 -1.88
CA VAL A 145 2.99 -30.92 -0.76
C VAL A 145 1.59 -30.62 -1.23
N GLU A 146 0.63 -31.37 -0.69
CA GLU A 146 -0.79 -31.21 -1.01
C GLU A 146 -1.39 -30.08 -0.19
N LEU A 147 -2.12 -29.17 -0.87
CA LEU A 147 -2.91 -28.11 -0.26
C LEU A 147 -4.40 -28.48 -0.39
N LYS A 148 -5.14 -28.42 0.72
CA LYS A 148 -6.58 -28.67 0.75
C LYS A 148 -7.39 -27.41 0.43
N GLY A 149 -6.99 -26.27 0.94
CA GLY A 149 -7.58 -24.96 0.64
C GLY A 149 -6.94 -24.32 -0.59
N ASP A 150 -7.65 -23.37 -1.18
CA ASP A 150 -7.19 -22.64 -2.34
C ASP A 150 -6.03 -21.71 -2.01
N LEU A 151 -5.09 -21.59 -2.94
CA LEU A 151 -4.00 -20.62 -2.87
C LEU A 151 -4.13 -19.63 -4.03
N LEU A 152 -4.25 -18.34 -3.70
CA LEU A 152 -4.26 -17.25 -4.66
C LEU A 152 -2.93 -16.49 -4.56
N PHE A 153 -2.40 -16.14 -5.73
CA PHE A 153 -1.22 -15.27 -5.81
C PHE A 153 -1.57 -14.07 -6.68
N GLN A 154 -1.43 -12.87 -6.13
CA GLN A 154 -1.70 -11.60 -6.81
C GLN A 154 -0.42 -10.81 -7.01
N SER A 155 -0.11 -10.46 -8.26
CA SER A 155 0.85 -9.44 -8.61
C SER A 155 0.07 -8.26 -9.20
N VAL A 156 0.06 -7.16 -8.48
CA VAL A 156 -0.75 -5.98 -8.81
C VAL A 156 0.11 -4.81 -9.25
N ILE A 157 -0.53 -3.78 -9.78
CA ILE A 157 0.14 -2.56 -10.24
C ILE A 157 -0.18 -1.39 -9.33
N GLY A 158 0.70 -0.39 -9.36
CA GLY A 158 0.40 0.99 -9.02
C GLY A 158 0.39 1.33 -7.54
N GLU A 159 0.91 0.48 -6.67
CA GLU A 159 1.01 0.79 -5.23
C GLU A 159 1.83 2.05 -5.02
N GLU A 160 3.01 2.14 -5.62
CA GLU A 160 3.96 3.26 -5.52
C GLU A 160 3.41 4.60 -6.06
N ALA A 161 2.38 4.54 -6.89
CA ALA A 161 1.70 5.70 -7.46
C ALA A 161 0.29 5.92 -6.88
N GLY A 162 -0.03 5.28 -5.76
CA GLY A 162 -1.35 5.37 -5.15
C GLY A 162 -2.47 4.94 -6.09
N GLU A 163 -2.22 3.92 -6.92
CA GLU A 163 -3.21 3.33 -7.82
C GLU A 163 -3.83 2.07 -7.20
N ALA A 164 -5.11 1.89 -7.37
CA ALA A 164 -5.87 0.88 -6.65
C ALA A 164 -5.82 -0.51 -7.32
N GLY A 165 -4.65 -1.03 -7.68
CA GLY A 165 -4.49 -2.34 -8.33
C GLY A 165 -5.05 -3.49 -7.50
N THR A 166 -4.76 -3.53 -6.21
CA THR A 166 -5.31 -4.51 -5.25
C THR A 166 -6.82 -4.38 -5.10
N LEU A 167 -7.37 -3.16 -5.01
CA LEU A 167 -8.81 -2.95 -4.94
C LEU A 167 -9.52 -3.52 -6.19
N VAL A 168 -8.97 -3.27 -7.38
CA VAL A 168 -9.52 -3.79 -8.65
C VAL A 168 -9.52 -5.32 -8.66
N ALA A 169 -8.50 -5.98 -8.12
CA ALA A 169 -8.47 -7.43 -8.00
C ALA A 169 -9.55 -7.95 -7.02
N ILE A 170 -9.75 -7.27 -5.89
CA ILE A 170 -10.81 -7.59 -4.92
C ILE A 170 -12.20 -7.40 -5.52
N GLU A 171 -12.44 -6.30 -6.25
CA GLU A 171 -13.71 -6.01 -6.95
C GLU A 171 -13.99 -7.05 -8.05
N ARG A 172 -12.96 -7.60 -8.68
CA ARG A 172 -13.06 -8.68 -9.66
C ARG A 172 -13.45 -10.03 -9.03
N GLY A 173 -13.45 -10.12 -7.68
CA GLY A 173 -13.92 -11.26 -6.94
C GLY A 173 -12.82 -12.13 -6.31
N TYR A 174 -11.55 -11.76 -6.42
CA TYR A 174 -10.44 -12.50 -5.81
C TYR A 174 -10.37 -12.24 -4.32
N ARG A 175 -10.82 -13.21 -3.54
CA ARG A 175 -10.92 -13.17 -2.08
C ARG A 175 -10.46 -14.48 -1.47
N ALA A 176 -9.96 -14.45 -0.24
CA ALA A 176 -9.58 -15.63 0.54
C ALA A 176 -9.99 -15.47 2.01
N ASP A 177 -9.83 -16.54 2.78
CA ASP A 177 -10.11 -16.51 4.22
C ASP A 177 -9.02 -15.77 5.01
N TYR A 178 -7.82 -15.61 4.42
CA TYR A 178 -6.71 -14.79 4.96
C TYR A 178 -5.84 -14.27 3.84
N ALA A 179 -5.31 -13.05 4.00
CA ALA A 179 -4.39 -12.45 3.06
C ALA A 179 -3.05 -12.10 3.73
N VAL A 180 -1.96 -12.24 2.97
CA VAL A 180 -0.62 -11.75 3.33
C VAL A 180 -0.15 -10.81 2.24
N VAL A 181 0.10 -9.57 2.58
CA VAL A 181 0.80 -8.61 1.71
C VAL A 181 2.28 -8.75 2.00
N VAL A 182 3.06 -9.14 0.96
CA VAL A 182 4.46 -9.55 1.14
C VAL A 182 5.42 -8.40 0.94
N ASP A 183 5.01 -7.23 1.43
CA ASP A 183 5.73 -5.97 1.36
C ASP A 183 6.71 -5.79 2.52
N THR A 184 7.59 -4.80 2.40
CA THR A 184 8.72 -4.51 3.29
C THR A 184 8.29 -4.37 4.76
N SER A 185 8.68 -5.30 5.62
CA SER A 185 8.33 -5.29 7.04
C SER A 185 9.44 -5.78 7.98
N ASP A 186 10.65 -6.01 7.47
CA ASP A 186 11.77 -6.59 8.24
C ASP A 186 11.39 -7.91 8.96
N LEU A 187 10.55 -8.73 8.33
CA LEU A 187 9.95 -9.95 8.88
C LEU A 187 9.09 -9.72 10.13
N HIS A 188 8.64 -8.50 10.39
CA HIS A 188 7.64 -8.22 11.41
C HIS A 188 6.23 -8.55 10.88
N LEU A 189 5.32 -8.89 11.79
CA LEU A 189 3.90 -9.06 11.49
C LEU A 189 3.20 -7.74 11.80
N GLN A 190 2.77 -7.01 10.77
CA GLN A 190 2.35 -5.63 10.95
C GLN A 190 0.91 -5.38 10.49
N GLY A 191 0.23 -4.48 11.23
CA GLY A 191 -0.86 -3.67 10.72
C GLY A 191 -0.33 -2.33 10.24
N GLN A 192 -1.20 -1.42 9.86
CA GLN A 192 -0.84 -0.08 9.39
C GLN A 192 -1.91 0.95 9.71
N GLY A 193 -1.52 2.21 9.82
CA GLY A 193 -2.44 3.34 9.71
C GLY A 193 -2.98 3.47 8.29
N GLY A 194 -3.83 4.47 8.07
CA GLY A 194 -4.29 4.78 6.72
C GLY A 194 -3.83 6.16 6.26
N VAL A 195 -3.91 6.37 4.95
CA VAL A 195 -3.66 7.67 4.30
C VAL A 195 -4.79 7.99 3.34
N ILE A 196 -5.21 9.23 3.33
CA ILE A 196 -6.08 9.77 2.29
C ILE A 196 -5.63 11.17 1.88
N THR A 197 -5.69 11.47 0.60
CA THR A 197 -5.50 12.83 0.11
C THR A 197 -6.83 13.50 -0.23
N GLY A 198 -6.86 14.82 -0.10
CA GLY A 198 -8.07 15.59 -0.40
C GLY A 198 -7.77 16.99 -0.91
N TRP A 199 -8.60 17.45 -1.83
CA TRP A 199 -8.63 18.83 -2.31
C TRP A 199 -9.77 19.59 -1.65
N ILE A 200 -9.42 20.71 -1.00
CA ILE A 200 -10.38 21.67 -0.44
C ILE A 200 -10.31 22.92 -1.32
N THR A 201 -11.40 23.26 -1.95
CA THR A 201 -11.45 24.36 -2.93
C THR A 201 -12.42 25.46 -2.49
N ILE A 202 -11.96 26.69 -2.53
CA ILE A 202 -12.77 27.89 -2.39
C ILE A 202 -12.92 28.54 -3.75
N GLN A 203 -14.17 28.77 -4.17
CA GLN A 203 -14.50 29.40 -5.44
C GLN A 203 -15.37 30.63 -5.20
N SER A 204 -14.93 31.80 -5.68
CA SER A 204 -15.76 32.98 -5.70
C SER A 204 -16.76 32.93 -6.88
N PRO A 205 -18.03 33.28 -6.69
CA PRO A 205 -18.98 33.35 -7.78
C PRO A 205 -18.68 34.49 -8.76
N THR A 206 -17.79 35.42 -8.42
CA THR A 206 -17.47 36.60 -9.22
C THR A 206 -15.95 36.78 -9.31
N THR A 207 -15.50 37.18 -10.49
CA THR A 207 -14.13 37.65 -10.73
C THR A 207 -14.09 39.16 -10.66
N LEU A 208 -13.21 39.72 -9.85
CA LEU A 208 -13.10 41.18 -9.65
C LEU A 208 -11.69 41.66 -9.97
N HIS A 209 -11.60 42.85 -10.56
CA HIS A 209 -10.33 43.56 -10.76
C HIS A 209 -9.75 43.98 -9.39
N ASP A 210 -8.41 43.95 -9.23
CA ASP A 210 -7.73 44.27 -7.97
C ASP A 210 -8.07 45.68 -7.42
N GLY A 211 -8.30 46.66 -8.30
CA GLY A 211 -8.77 48.01 -7.94
C GLY A 211 -10.13 48.03 -7.23
N MET A 212 -10.89 46.93 -7.24
CA MET A 212 -12.15 46.81 -6.50
C MET A 212 -11.92 46.38 -5.03
N ARG A 213 -10.69 46.05 -4.63
CA ARG A 213 -10.37 45.53 -3.29
C ARG A 213 -10.91 46.40 -2.15
N ALA A 214 -10.77 47.71 -2.24
CA ALA A 214 -11.29 48.62 -1.23
C ALA A 214 -12.82 48.53 -1.03
N ARG A 215 -13.57 48.18 -2.10
CA ARG A 215 -15.02 48.02 -2.04
C ARG A 215 -15.44 46.64 -1.46
N THR A 216 -14.59 45.60 -1.61
CA THR A 216 -14.87 44.28 -1.06
C THR A 216 -14.59 44.20 0.43
N ILE A 217 -13.59 44.97 0.93
CA ILE A 217 -13.21 44.99 2.34
C ILE A 217 -14.13 45.91 3.16
N HIS A 218 -14.58 46.99 2.60
CA HIS A 218 -15.45 47.98 3.28
C HIS A 218 -16.92 47.73 2.99
N ALA A 219 -17.68 47.36 3.98
CA ALA A 219 -19.09 46.98 3.93
C ALA A 219 -20.03 48.01 3.29
N GLY A 220 -19.58 49.23 3.00
CA GLY A 220 -20.35 50.29 2.30
C GLY A 220 -20.35 50.15 0.77
N GLY A 221 -19.57 49.27 0.16
CA GLY A 221 -19.36 49.18 -1.28
C GLY A 221 -20.40 48.41 -2.08
N ARG A 222 -21.31 47.69 -1.45
CA ARG A 222 -22.29 46.78 -2.07
C ARG A 222 -21.72 45.70 -2.98
N VAL A 223 -20.43 45.40 -2.87
CA VAL A 223 -19.76 44.33 -3.63
C VAL A 223 -19.45 43.20 -2.69
N HIS A 224 -20.13 42.08 -2.88
CA HIS A 224 -19.83 40.83 -2.14
C HIS A 224 -18.71 40.11 -2.88
N GLY A 225 -17.46 40.35 -2.45
CA GLY A 225 -16.30 39.68 -3.00
C GLY A 225 -15.27 39.44 -1.91
N ALA A 226 -14.46 38.41 -2.07
CA ALA A 226 -13.33 38.14 -1.20
C ALA A 226 -12.20 37.52 -2.03
N SER A 227 -10.98 37.64 -1.56
CA SER A 227 -9.86 36.87 -2.09
C SER A 227 -9.96 35.43 -1.61
N ALA A 228 -10.11 34.49 -2.54
CA ALA A 228 -10.14 33.06 -2.22
C ALA A 228 -8.83 32.60 -1.52
N ILE A 229 -7.69 33.21 -1.87
CA ILE A 229 -6.41 32.95 -1.19
C ILE A 229 -6.48 33.36 0.29
N GLU A 230 -6.99 34.56 0.59
CA GLU A 230 -7.12 35.02 1.99
C GLU A 230 -8.13 34.17 2.78
N LYS A 231 -9.16 33.67 2.13
CA LYS A 231 -10.13 32.76 2.76
C LYS A 231 -9.54 31.38 3.00
N MET A 232 -8.69 30.88 2.08
CA MET A 232 -7.99 29.61 2.25
C MET A 232 -7.05 29.62 3.47
N MET A 233 -6.43 30.76 3.80
CA MET A 233 -5.61 30.88 4.99
C MET A 233 -6.38 30.54 6.28
N LYS A 234 -7.68 30.89 6.37
CA LYS A 234 -8.53 30.52 7.51
C LYS A 234 -8.79 29.02 7.55
N ILE A 235 -9.01 28.41 6.40
CA ILE A 235 -9.26 26.96 6.31
C ILE A 235 -7.99 26.19 6.73
N ILE A 236 -6.83 26.59 6.22
CA ILE A 236 -5.54 25.96 6.62
C ILE A 236 -5.31 26.13 8.14
N ALA A 237 -5.57 27.31 8.70
CA ALA A 237 -5.46 27.52 10.15
C ALA A 237 -6.40 26.63 10.94
N SER A 238 -7.65 26.43 10.47
CA SER A 238 -8.61 25.53 11.14
C SER A 238 -8.19 24.05 11.04
N LEU A 239 -7.59 23.62 9.93
CA LEU A 239 -7.02 22.27 9.82
C LEU A 239 -5.88 22.04 10.82
N GLN A 240 -5.01 23.01 11.02
CA GLN A 240 -3.95 22.96 12.04
C GLN A 240 -4.52 22.87 13.47
N GLU A 241 -5.65 23.51 13.74
CA GLU A 241 -6.33 23.41 15.04
C GLU A 241 -6.91 22.00 15.23
N LEU A 242 -7.51 21.42 14.18
CA LEU A 242 -8.02 20.05 14.22
C LEU A 242 -6.89 19.03 14.45
N GLU A 243 -5.77 19.16 13.75
CA GLU A 243 -4.60 18.30 13.94
C GLU A 243 -4.09 18.34 15.39
N ARG A 244 -3.98 19.55 15.99
CA ARG A 244 -3.61 19.68 17.40
C ARG A 244 -4.63 19.04 18.34
N HIS A 245 -5.91 19.13 18.01
CA HIS A 245 -6.97 18.47 18.77
C HIS A 245 -6.80 16.94 18.68
N TRP A 246 -6.55 16.39 17.50
CA TRP A 246 -6.28 14.97 17.31
C TRP A 246 -5.07 14.49 18.11
N ALA A 247 -3.99 15.25 18.11
CA ALA A 247 -2.76 14.92 18.87
C ALA A 247 -3.00 14.78 20.39
N VAL A 248 -4.08 15.39 20.93
CA VAL A 248 -4.47 15.28 22.33
C VAL A 248 -5.53 14.21 22.57
N MET A 249 -6.48 14.05 21.63
CA MET A 249 -7.67 13.23 21.85
C MET A 249 -7.57 11.83 21.27
N LYS A 250 -6.67 11.61 20.29
CA LYS A 250 -6.51 10.34 19.59
C LYS A 250 -5.17 9.71 19.95
N SER A 251 -5.17 8.41 20.10
CA SER A 251 -3.96 7.59 20.30
C SER A 251 -4.22 6.15 19.87
N TYR A 252 -3.16 5.48 19.46
CA TYR A 252 -3.21 4.05 19.16
C TYR A 252 -1.92 3.39 19.67
N PRO A 253 -1.98 2.15 20.23
CA PRO A 253 -0.78 1.44 20.66
C PRO A 253 0.23 1.29 19.50
N ASP A 254 1.52 1.35 19.82
CA ASP A 254 2.64 1.24 18.89
C ASP A 254 2.83 2.43 17.92
N PHE A 255 1.97 3.48 18.02
CA PHE A 255 2.18 4.75 17.32
C PHE A 255 2.63 5.86 18.29
N PRO A 256 3.57 6.73 17.86
CA PRO A 256 3.89 7.93 18.62
C PRO A 256 2.66 8.85 18.81
N PRO A 257 2.55 9.58 19.91
CA PRO A 257 1.51 10.60 20.06
C PRO A 257 1.53 11.60 18.91
N GLY A 258 0.35 11.90 18.34
CA GLY A 258 0.22 12.86 17.23
C GLY A 258 0.57 12.30 15.86
N SER A 259 0.52 10.98 15.68
CA SER A 259 0.72 10.35 14.36
C SER A 259 -0.44 10.61 13.40
N ASN A 260 -1.64 10.96 13.90
CA ASN A 260 -2.68 11.49 13.02
C ASN A 260 -2.32 12.92 12.61
N THR A 261 -2.11 13.14 11.33
CA THR A 261 -1.63 14.42 10.80
C THR A 261 -2.48 14.91 9.64
N ILE A 262 -2.54 16.23 9.46
CA ILE A 262 -3.14 16.88 8.30
C ILE A 262 -2.07 17.79 7.69
N ASN A 263 -1.47 17.33 6.60
CA ASN A 263 -0.40 18.07 5.91
C ASN A 263 -0.94 18.83 4.70
N PRO A 264 -1.01 20.17 4.72
CA PRO A 264 -1.24 20.97 3.51
C PRO A 264 -0.03 20.88 2.58
N ALA A 265 -0.07 19.99 1.59
CA ALA A 265 1.07 19.64 0.76
C ALA A 265 1.25 20.61 -0.43
N VAL A 266 0.13 21.01 -1.07
CA VAL A 266 0.14 21.90 -2.25
C VAL A 266 -0.95 22.95 -2.10
N ILE A 267 -0.66 24.18 -2.52
CA ILE A 267 -1.64 25.24 -2.62
C ILE A 267 -1.60 25.84 -4.04
N GLU A 268 -2.75 25.94 -4.66
CA GLU A 268 -2.95 26.52 -5.99
C GLU A 268 -3.98 27.65 -5.90
N GLY A 269 -3.63 28.88 -6.33
CA GLY A 269 -4.59 29.97 -6.19
C GLY A 269 -4.24 31.21 -7.01
N GLY A 270 -5.30 31.89 -7.47
CA GLY A 270 -5.19 33.05 -8.34
C GLY A 270 -4.68 32.70 -9.74
N ARG A 271 -4.64 33.68 -10.62
CA ARG A 271 -4.18 33.50 -12.01
C ARG A 271 -3.43 34.70 -12.58
N HIS A 272 -3.64 35.88 -12.02
CA HIS A 272 -2.97 37.10 -12.45
C HIS A 272 -3.09 38.21 -11.42
N ALA A 273 -2.06 39.06 -11.26
CA ALA A 273 -2.00 40.11 -10.25
C ALA A 273 -3.12 41.18 -10.37
N ALA A 274 -3.67 41.37 -11.54
CA ALA A 274 -4.76 42.34 -11.73
C ALA A 274 -6.16 41.85 -11.30
N PHE A 275 -6.24 40.67 -10.68
CA PHE A 275 -7.49 40.11 -10.16
C PHE A 275 -7.44 39.93 -8.65
N ILE A 276 -8.57 40.11 -7.97
CA ILE A 276 -8.79 39.51 -6.67
C ILE A 276 -8.92 38.01 -6.91
N ALA A 277 -8.12 37.17 -6.27
CA ALA A 277 -8.12 35.74 -6.48
C ALA A 277 -9.55 35.17 -6.31
N ASP A 278 -10.10 34.63 -7.37
CA ASP A 278 -11.45 34.07 -7.41
C ASP A 278 -11.49 32.57 -7.14
N GLN A 279 -10.34 31.91 -7.14
CA GLN A 279 -10.18 30.49 -6.78
C GLN A 279 -8.93 30.28 -5.95
N CYS A 280 -9.01 29.37 -4.97
CA CYS A 280 -7.87 28.80 -4.28
C CYS A 280 -8.22 27.38 -3.85
N ALA A 281 -7.31 26.47 -4.10
CA ALA A 281 -7.40 25.06 -3.67
C ALA A 281 -6.18 24.69 -2.83
N VAL A 282 -6.37 23.88 -1.80
CA VAL A 282 -5.30 23.24 -1.04
C VAL A 282 -5.45 21.74 -1.16
N TRP A 283 -4.34 21.06 -1.46
CA TRP A 283 -4.23 19.60 -1.43
C TRP A 283 -3.62 19.20 -0.11
N ILE A 284 -4.32 18.34 0.62
CA ILE A 284 -3.90 17.85 1.92
C ILE A 284 -3.65 16.35 1.86
N THR A 285 -2.68 15.88 2.63
CA THR A 285 -2.47 14.47 2.93
C THR A 285 -2.82 14.25 4.40
N VAL A 286 -3.62 13.24 4.68
CA VAL A 286 -4.10 12.93 6.03
C VAL A 286 -3.71 11.53 6.42
N HIS A 287 -2.97 11.41 7.53
CA HIS A 287 -2.66 10.13 8.16
C HIS A 287 -3.60 9.88 9.33
N PHE A 288 -4.05 8.63 9.51
CA PHE A 288 -4.97 8.24 10.57
C PHE A 288 -4.64 6.85 11.13
N TYR A 289 -5.12 6.58 12.35
CA TYR A 289 -4.81 5.35 13.08
C TYR A 289 -5.50 4.10 12.50
N PRO A 290 -4.98 2.89 12.81
CA PRO A 290 -5.53 1.62 12.31
C PRO A 290 -7.00 1.36 12.64
N ASN A 291 -7.49 1.91 13.76
CA ASN A 291 -8.88 1.76 14.21
C ASN A 291 -9.83 2.84 13.70
N GLU A 292 -9.40 3.62 12.73
CA GLU A 292 -10.20 4.66 12.08
C GLU A 292 -10.45 4.32 10.61
N SER A 293 -11.63 4.67 10.10
CA SER A 293 -11.93 4.57 8.68
C SER A 293 -11.67 5.91 7.98
N TYR A 294 -11.28 5.87 6.71
CA TYR A 294 -11.09 7.09 5.95
C TYR A 294 -12.41 7.86 5.77
N GLU A 295 -13.56 7.19 5.75
CA GLU A 295 -14.88 7.81 5.68
C GLU A 295 -15.20 8.62 6.93
N ASP A 296 -14.80 8.14 8.11
CA ASP A 296 -14.98 8.88 9.37
C ASP A 296 -14.04 10.09 9.42
N ILE A 297 -12.81 9.93 8.98
CA ILE A 297 -11.83 11.02 8.87
C ILE A 297 -12.31 12.11 7.92
N ILE A 298 -12.83 11.75 6.75
CA ILE A 298 -13.42 12.68 5.80
C ILE A 298 -14.54 13.49 6.48
N ARG A 299 -15.50 12.81 7.12
CA ARG A 299 -16.63 13.47 7.79
C ARG A 299 -16.17 14.43 8.87
N GLU A 300 -15.18 14.04 9.66
CA GLU A 300 -14.65 14.88 10.74
C GLU A 300 -13.99 16.15 10.19
N ILE A 301 -13.17 16.03 9.14
CA ILE A 301 -12.51 17.17 8.49
C ILE A 301 -13.51 18.09 7.83
N GLU A 302 -14.45 17.55 7.05
CA GLU A 302 -15.48 18.35 6.38
C GLU A 302 -16.34 19.12 7.39
N ASP A 303 -16.81 18.46 8.45
CA ASP A 303 -17.61 19.09 9.50
C ASP A 303 -16.84 20.22 10.20
N HIS A 304 -15.55 19.98 10.51
CA HIS A 304 -14.69 20.99 11.13
C HIS A 304 -14.49 22.22 10.21
N VAL A 305 -14.14 21.98 8.95
CA VAL A 305 -13.92 23.03 7.94
C VAL A 305 -15.20 23.83 7.68
N LEU A 306 -16.34 23.15 7.54
CA LEU A 306 -17.62 23.82 7.32
C LEU A 306 -18.06 24.66 8.52
N LYS A 307 -17.79 24.23 9.76
CA LYS A 307 -18.02 25.03 10.97
C LYS A 307 -17.13 26.28 11.00
N ALA A 308 -15.85 26.15 10.64
CA ALA A 308 -14.96 27.28 10.51
C ALA A 308 -15.39 28.26 9.41
N ALA A 309 -15.87 27.74 8.28
CA ALA A 309 -16.44 28.54 7.18
C ALA A 309 -17.71 29.28 7.60
N ALA A 310 -18.62 28.62 8.33
CA ALA A 310 -19.85 29.22 8.82
C ALA A 310 -19.61 30.42 9.78
N ALA A 311 -18.48 30.48 10.46
CA ALA A 311 -18.07 31.58 11.29
C ALA A 311 -17.55 32.81 10.48
N ASP A 312 -17.25 32.63 9.18
CA ASP A 312 -16.81 33.70 8.29
C ASP A 312 -17.97 34.30 7.51
N VAL A 313 -18.06 35.63 7.46
CA VAL A 313 -19.18 36.37 6.84
C VAL A 313 -19.33 36.03 5.35
N TRP A 314 -18.25 35.74 4.63
CA TRP A 314 -18.29 35.45 3.20
C TRP A 314 -18.34 33.93 2.94
N LEU A 315 -17.55 33.14 3.67
CA LEU A 315 -17.49 31.69 3.48
C LEU A 315 -18.80 30.98 3.83
N ARG A 316 -19.61 31.52 4.76
CA ARG A 316 -20.93 30.94 5.08
C ARG A 316 -21.88 30.92 3.88
N GLU A 317 -21.73 31.88 2.95
CA GLU A 317 -22.51 31.97 1.71
C GLU A 317 -21.80 31.32 0.53
N ASN A 318 -20.49 31.08 0.64
CA ASN A 318 -19.62 30.48 -0.35
C ASN A 318 -18.74 29.39 0.30
N PRO A 319 -19.34 28.29 0.80
CA PRO A 319 -18.60 27.28 1.54
C PRO A 319 -17.58 26.56 0.65
N PRO A 320 -16.48 26.07 1.22
CA PRO A 320 -15.53 25.23 0.50
C PRO A 320 -16.20 23.98 -0.06
N SER A 321 -15.71 23.51 -1.21
CA SER A 321 -16.01 22.19 -1.76
C SER A 321 -14.85 21.23 -1.54
N PHE A 322 -15.16 19.92 -1.51
CA PHE A 322 -14.20 18.88 -1.22
C PHE A 322 -14.18 17.86 -2.34
N ARG A 323 -13.00 17.28 -2.59
CA ARG A 323 -12.80 16.12 -3.43
C ARG A 323 -11.77 15.23 -2.77
N TRP A 324 -12.15 14.03 -2.39
CA TRP A 324 -11.33 13.11 -1.61
C TRP A 324 -10.88 11.91 -2.43
N GLY A 325 -9.67 11.46 -2.13
CA GLY A 325 -9.11 10.25 -2.66
C GLY A 325 -9.02 10.25 -4.19
N GLY A 326 -9.04 9.06 -4.71
CA GLY A 326 -8.92 8.72 -6.12
C GLY A 326 -8.44 7.29 -6.24
N ARG A 327 -8.53 6.75 -7.44
CA ARG A 327 -7.99 5.42 -7.75
C ARG A 327 -6.60 5.49 -8.36
N SER A 328 -6.07 6.70 -8.59
CA SER A 328 -4.78 6.92 -9.19
C SER A 328 -4.26 8.32 -8.88
N MET A 329 -3.09 8.40 -8.26
CA MET A 329 -2.38 9.67 -8.10
C MET A 329 -1.98 10.28 -9.43
N ILE A 330 -1.74 9.45 -10.44
CA ILE A 330 -1.30 9.89 -11.77
C ILE A 330 -2.48 10.52 -12.53
N GLU A 331 -3.62 9.82 -12.60
CA GLU A 331 -4.76 10.24 -13.42
C GLU A 331 -5.69 11.22 -12.68
N GLU A 332 -5.82 11.08 -11.37
CA GLU A 332 -6.83 11.78 -10.58
C GLU A 332 -6.24 12.76 -9.55
N ARG A 333 -4.93 12.74 -9.32
CA ARG A 333 -4.26 13.51 -8.25
C ARG A 333 -4.95 13.26 -6.90
N GLY A 334 -5.14 12.01 -6.57
CA GLY A 334 -5.77 11.60 -5.32
C GLY A 334 -5.54 10.11 -5.04
N GLU A 335 -5.37 9.76 -3.78
CA GLU A 335 -5.12 8.40 -3.34
C GLU A 335 -5.87 8.07 -2.06
N ILE A 336 -6.08 6.78 -1.85
CA ILE A 336 -6.59 6.20 -0.61
C ILE A 336 -5.77 4.96 -0.32
N PHE A 337 -5.18 4.91 0.88
CA PHE A 337 -4.67 3.70 1.49
C PHE A 337 -5.45 3.47 2.78
N PRO A 338 -6.39 2.51 2.81
CA PRO A 338 -7.13 2.21 4.02
C PRO A 338 -6.23 1.70 5.13
N SER A 339 -6.66 1.84 6.36
CA SER A 339 -5.96 1.27 7.51
C SER A 339 -6.14 -0.24 7.60
N LEU A 340 -5.21 -0.90 8.27
CA LEU A 340 -5.30 -2.30 8.67
C LEU A 340 -5.11 -2.40 10.19
N GLU A 341 -6.21 -2.56 10.93
CA GLU A 341 -6.14 -2.97 12.33
C GLU A 341 -5.85 -4.47 12.40
N LEU A 342 -4.67 -4.83 12.89
CA LEU A 342 -4.24 -6.23 12.96
C LEU A 342 -5.01 -6.98 14.05
N ASP A 343 -5.85 -7.93 13.67
CA ASP A 343 -6.51 -8.83 14.63
C ASP A 343 -5.49 -9.83 15.22
N ARG A 344 -5.00 -9.48 16.42
CA ARG A 344 -3.99 -10.29 17.15
C ARG A 344 -4.51 -11.68 17.58
N HIS A 345 -5.81 -11.93 17.50
CA HIS A 345 -6.45 -13.20 17.85
C HIS A 345 -6.84 -14.04 16.64
N HIS A 346 -6.68 -13.52 15.43
CA HIS A 346 -7.03 -14.24 14.22
C HIS A 346 -6.18 -15.51 14.03
N ARG A 347 -6.83 -16.62 13.67
CA ARG A 347 -6.16 -17.92 13.47
C ARG A 347 -5.06 -17.88 12.40
N GLY A 348 -5.25 -17.07 11.34
CA GLY A 348 -4.24 -16.88 10.29
C GLY A 348 -2.95 -16.29 10.86
N LEU A 349 -3.07 -15.27 11.73
CA LEU A 349 -1.92 -14.69 12.41
C LEU A 349 -1.25 -15.71 13.35
N ALA A 350 -2.02 -16.46 14.11
CA ALA A 350 -1.48 -17.51 15.00
C ALA A 350 -0.76 -18.63 14.23
N SER A 351 -1.30 -19.01 13.05
CA SER A 351 -0.64 -19.98 12.16
C SER A 351 0.68 -19.43 11.61
N LEU A 352 0.71 -18.16 11.17
CA LEU A 352 1.92 -17.51 10.69
C LEU A 352 2.98 -17.36 11.79
N GLN A 353 2.58 -16.99 13.01
CA GLN A 353 3.48 -16.97 14.19
C GLN A 353 4.09 -18.34 14.47
N THR A 354 3.29 -19.42 14.35
CA THR A 354 3.74 -20.79 14.52
C THR A 354 4.77 -21.18 13.45
N ALA A 355 4.50 -20.87 12.18
CA ALA A 355 5.41 -21.10 11.06
C ALA A 355 6.73 -20.32 11.24
N TYR A 356 6.63 -19.06 11.63
CA TYR A 356 7.77 -18.20 11.93
C TYR A 356 8.63 -18.79 13.07
N GLY A 357 8.01 -19.10 14.21
CA GLY A 357 8.73 -19.68 15.37
C GLY A 357 9.37 -21.03 15.06
N ALA A 358 8.72 -21.86 14.22
CA ALA A 358 9.28 -23.13 13.78
C ALA A 358 10.54 -22.95 12.91
N GLN A 359 10.60 -21.89 12.10
CA GLN A 359 11.74 -21.57 11.24
C GLN A 359 12.82 -20.77 11.97
N MET A 360 12.45 -19.63 12.56
CA MET A 360 13.37 -18.62 13.10
C MET A 360 13.84 -18.95 14.52
N LYS A 361 13.22 -19.93 15.20
CA LYS A 361 13.49 -20.31 16.60
C LYS A 361 13.27 -19.18 17.62
N GLN A 362 12.51 -18.18 17.24
CA GLN A 362 12.09 -17.05 18.07
C GLN A 362 10.69 -16.60 17.70
N ALA A 363 10.02 -15.86 18.57
CA ALA A 363 8.74 -15.25 18.23
C ALA A 363 8.93 -14.06 17.27
N PRO A 364 8.00 -13.83 16.32
CA PRO A 364 8.05 -12.63 15.51
C PRO A 364 7.75 -11.38 16.35
N VAL A 365 8.27 -10.24 15.91
CA VAL A 365 7.80 -8.93 16.37
C VAL A 365 6.41 -8.68 15.77
N ILE A 366 5.50 -8.14 16.58
CA ILE A 366 4.16 -7.74 16.14
C ILE A 366 4.00 -6.28 16.49
N ASP A 367 4.01 -5.44 15.48
CA ASP A 367 3.92 -3.98 15.62
C ASP A 367 3.11 -3.36 14.47
N MET A 368 3.26 -2.07 14.23
CA MET A 368 2.59 -1.33 13.18
C MET A 368 3.61 -0.80 12.19
N SER A 369 3.31 -0.91 10.91
CA SER A 369 4.09 -0.28 9.86
C SER A 369 4.06 1.25 10.02
N PRO A 370 5.20 1.93 9.89
CA PRO A 370 5.25 3.39 9.87
C PRO A 370 4.78 3.98 8.53
N THR A 371 4.55 3.13 7.52
CA THR A 371 4.03 3.51 6.19
C THR A 371 2.72 2.78 5.88
N VAL A 372 2.12 3.09 4.74
CA VAL A 372 0.93 2.42 4.22
C VAL A 372 1.31 1.48 3.08
N THR A 373 0.51 0.46 2.86
CA THR A 373 0.64 -0.52 1.79
C THR A 373 -0.74 -0.95 1.31
N ASP A 374 -0.81 -1.81 0.32
CA ASP A 374 -2.05 -2.42 -0.18
C ASP A 374 -2.81 -3.28 0.86
N ALA A 375 -2.20 -3.58 2.02
CA ALA A 375 -2.81 -4.41 3.05
C ALA A 375 -4.14 -3.83 3.59
N GLY A 376 -4.27 -2.51 3.62
CA GLY A 376 -5.48 -1.83 4.03
C GLY A 376 -6.70 -2.14 3.13
N TRP A 377 -6.52 -2.41 1.85
CA TRP A 377 -7.61 -2.75 0.94
C TRP A 377 -8.29 -4.07 1.31
N PHE A 378 -7.53 -5.04 1.82
CA PHE A 378 -8.10 -6.30 2.32
C PHE A 378 -8.96 -6.07 3.55
N ALA A 379 -8.46 -5.29 4.52
CA ALA A 379 -9.22 -4.92 5.72
C ALA A 379 -10.51 -4.17 5.35
N HIS A 380 -10.44 -3.19 4.46
CA HIS A 380 -11.59 -2.44 3.96
C HIS A 380 -12.63 -3.36 3.29
N ALA A 381 -12.17 -4.41 2.60
CA ALA A 381 -13.04 -5.41 1.99
C ALA A 381 -13.55 -6.50 2.98
N GLY A 382 -13.19 -6.42 4.26
CA GLY A 382 -13.55 -7.42 5.27
C GLY A 382 -12.80 -8.74 5.10
N ILE A 383 -11.61 -8.72 4.51
CA ILE A 383 -10.71 -9.88 4.40
C ILE A 383 -9.63 -9.71 5.48
N PRO A 384 -9.51 -10.62 6.46
CA PRO A 384 -8.45 -10.58 7.43
C PRO A 384 -7.08 -10.66 6.76
N ALA A 385 -6.16 -9.74 7.15
CA ALA A 385 -4.88 -9.62 6.49
C ALA A 385 -3.73 -9.29 7.46
N VAL A 386 -2.51 -9.45 6.99
CA VAL A 386 -1.28 -9.05 7.65
C VAL A 386 -0.27 -8.54 6.61
N LEU A 387 0.47 -7.51 6.96
CA LEU A 387 1.70 -7.14 6.27
C LEU A 387 2.84 -7.99 6.82
N PHE A 388 3.51 -8.75 5.95
CA PHE A 388 4.64 -9.60 6.31
C PHE A 388 5.53 -9.87 5.10
N GLY A 389 6.70 -9.26 5.06
CA GLY A 389 7.66 -9.45 3.97
C GLY A 389 9.10 -9.25 4.40
N PRO A 390 10.04 -9.57 3.51
CA PRO A 390 11.46 -9.34 3.71
C PRO A 390 11.80 -7.89 3.35
N GLY A 391 12.99 -7.45 3.74
CA GLY A 391 13.49 -6.10 3.48
C GLY A 391 13.25 -5.15 4.65
N GLU A 392 14.22 -4.28 4.85
CA GLU A 392 14.20 -3.23 5.85
C GLU A 392 13.71 -1.92 5.21
N LEU A 393 12.71 -1.27 5.79
CA LEU A 393 12.14 -0.02 5.27
C LEU A 393 13.19 1.10 5.07
N ALA A 394 14.27 1.07 5.83
CA ALA A 394 15.37 2.03 5.69
C ALA A 394 16.05 1.97 4.31
N TYR A 395 15.92 0.87 3.59
CA TYR A 395 16.47 0.69 2.24
C TYR A 395 15.43 0.84 1.14
N ALA A 396 14.12 0.80 1.47
CA ALA A 396 13.05 1.06 0.52
C ALA A 396 13.19 2.48 -0.05
N HIS A 397 12.97 2.67 -1.35
CA HIS A 397 13.10 3.94 -2.08
C HIS A 397 14.49 4.60 -2.02
N ALA A 398 15.46 4.01 -1.32
CA ALA A 398 16.82 4.55 -1.22
C ALA A 398 17.60 4.39 -2.52
N VAL A 399 18.58 5.25 -2.72
CA VAL A 399 19.68 5.00 -3.67
C VAL A 399 20.49 3.81 -3.12
N ASP A 400 20.91 2.90 -3.99
CA ASP A 400 21.52 1.64 -3.60
C ASP A 400 20.62 0.79 -2.70
N GLU A 401 19.31 0.74 -3.02
CA GLU A 401 18.37 -0.16 -2.38
C GLU A 401 18.93 -1.57 -2.32
N SER A 402 18.80 -2.21 -1.17
CA SER A 402 19.41 -3.52 -0.94
C SER A 402 18.62 -4.38 0.03
N ILE A 403 18.81 -5.69 -0.08
CA ILE A 403 18.21 -6.67 0.83
C ILE A 403 19.25 -7.67 1.33
N ASP A 404 19.07 -8.18 2.53
CA ASP A 404 19.85 -9.29 3.07
C ASP A 404 19.40 -10.60 2.38
N PRO A 405 20.28 -11.31 1.66
CA PRO A 405 19.95 -12.56 1.01
C PRO A 405 19.51 -13.65 1.99
N GLU A 406 20.03 -13.66 3.22
CA GLU A 406 19.62 -14.61 4.24
C GLU A 406 18.20 -14.37 4.71
N GLN A 407 17.80 -13.10 4.91
CA GLN A 407 16.44 -12.72 5.25
C GLN A 407 15.45 -13.14 4.16
N LEU A 408 15.83 -12.99 2.88
CA LEU A 408 15.01 -13.41 1.75
C LEU A 408 14.74 -14.93 1.75
N VAL A 409 15.78 -15.73 2.03
CA VAL A 409 15.68 -17.20 2.16
C VAL A 409 14.80 -17.57 3.36
N GLN A 410 15.03 -16.93 4.51
CA GLN A 410 14.26 -17.18 5.74
C GLN A 410 12.78 -16.85 5.53
N PHE A 411 12.47 -15.74 4.88
CA PHE A 411 11.10 -15.39 4.52
C PHE A 411 10.45 -16.48 3.65
N ALA A 412 11.10 -16.93 2.58
CA ALA A 412 10.59 -18.00 1.73
C ALA A 412 10.32 -19.30 2.51
N GLN A 413 11.19 -19.64 3.48
CA GLN A 413 11.02 -20.81 4.34
C GLN A 413 9.84 -20.67 5.30
N VAL A 414 9.64 -19.48 5.88
CA VAL A 414 8.47 -19.18 6.73
C VAL A 414 7.19 -19.26 5.89
N MET A 415 7.18 -18.66 4.70
CA MET A 415 6.02 -18.70 3.80
C MET A 415 5.69 -20.13 3.36
N ALA A 416 6.68 -20.98 3.04
CA ALA A 416 6.42 -22.37 2.71
C ALA A 416 5.74 -23.13 3.85
N ARG A 417 6.16 -22.91 5.09
CA ARG A 417 5.51 -23.51 6.28
C ARG A 417 4.11 -22.97 6.46
N PHE A 418 3.95 -21.65 6.41
CA PHE A 418 2.66 -21.00 6.59
C PHE A 418 1.62 -21.44 5.54
N ILE A 419 1.99 -21.44 4.26
CA ILE A 419 1.12 -21.91 3.16
C ILE A 419 0.67 -23.35 3.41
N ALA A 420 1.62 -24.25 3.73
CA ALA A 420 1.30 -25.65 3.97
C ALA A 420 0.44 -25.87 5.22
N ASP A 421 0.66 -25.11 6.29
CA ASP A 421 -0.11 -25.25 7.53
C ASP A 421 -1.52 -24.63 7.37
N TRP A 422 -1.60 -23.39 6.91
CA TRP A 422 -2.87 -22.67 6.77
C TRP A 422 -3.82 -23.29 5.77
N CYS A 423 -3.35 -23.60 4.55
CA CYS A 423 -4.18 -24.22 3.51
C CYS A 423 -4.59 -25.66 3.85
N ASN A 424 -4.08 -26.25 4.90
CA ASN A 424 -4.52 -27.55 5.42
C ASN A 424 -5.33 -27.47 6.72
N THR A 425 -5.62 -26.25 7.21
CA THR A 425 -6.48 -26.01 8.37
C THR A 425 -7.96 -26.02 7.94
N GLU A 426 -8.83 -26.60 8.77
CA GLU A 426 -10.28 -26.61 8.50
C GLU A 426 -10.83 -25.17 8.50
N LYS A 427 -11.75 -24.92 7.56
CA LYS A 427 -12.45 -23.65 7.45
C LYS A 427 -13.38 -23.44 8.66
N GLU A 428 -13.46 -22.21 9.13
CA GLU A 428 -14.48 -21.90 10.14
C GLU A 428 -15.87 -21.96 9.53
N PRO A 429 -16.84 -22.45 10.26
CA PRO A 429 -18.22 -22.33 9.82
C PRO A 429 -18.56 -20.85 9.58
N LYS A 430 -19.14 -20.53 8.43
CA LYS A 430 -19.69 -19.18 8.23
C LYS A 430 -20.86 -19.01 9.20
N GLU A 431 -20.76 -18.00 10.08
CA GLU A 431 -21.87 -17.60 10.94
C GLU A 431 -23.08 -17.12 10.13
#